data_c948cd1967b2c31f5d0f02456d20834c
#
_entry.id   c948cd1967b2c31f5d0f02456d20834c
#
_cell.length_a   1.000
_cell.length_b   1.000
_cell.length_c   1.000
_cell.angle_alpha   90.00
_cell.angle_beta   90.00
_cell.angle_gamma   90.00
#
_symmetry.space_group_name_H-M   'P 1'
#
loop_
_entity.id
_entity.type
_entity.pdbx_description
1 polymer ?
#
loop_
_entity_poly.entity_id
_entity_poly.type
_entity_poly.pdbx_seq_one_letter_code
_entity_poly.pdbx_strand_id
1 'polypeptide(L)'
;RHTRYQSLSRGLGDVYKRQIYMCSDPGQDKIRKAIEENKLDAVVNCNCSPSLHENTFRGVAAAEGINPYHCEIANIREWCSWPHANSPEEATQKALLIIRTTIERLRRNEALTPMVVPLTKKVAVIGGGIAGMQAALDIAQSGYQVYLVEKEPSLGGHAVQLSGMVLTLDSASCSISPMIHEVINHPLIEVYNYSEVEEVEGYVGSFTVKLRRKATSVNSKLCDSCGLCEKKCPQTVPSEFNCHLNSRKAVYRSYPDAVPNQFVIDRNTCLNFNGEECQVCKEVCPHGAIDYTQEDVLEEVKVGALVVATGYTLYPKEEIEEYENDADVLDGLQFERLLSSGGPTGGLIRRPSDRKVPKEVVFVQCVGSRDPENHKPYCSRVCCMYTAKQAILYKRAVPEGQAYIFYIDIRATGKGCEEFVQEGVEEEGLLYLRGRVSRIFRDGEKLAVWGVDTLSNKQIEINSDMVVLSMAV
;
A
#
# COMPACT_ATOMS: atom_id res chain seq x y z
N ARG A 1 -9.98 -36.57 -39.35
CA ARG A 1 -10.93 -36.53 -38.20
C ARG A 1 -11.88 -35.36 -38.42
N HIS A 2 -13.19 -35.65 -38.48
CA HIS A 2 -14.22 -34.65 -38.83
C HIS A 2 -14.63 -33.83 -37.59
N THR A 3 -14.32 -32.56 -37.63
CA THR A 3 -14.85 -31.60 -36.64
C THR A 3 -16.33 -31.39 -36.98
N ARG A 4 -17.23 -31.91 -36.13
CA ARG A 4 -18.67 -31.63 -36.26
C ARG A 4 -19.01 -30.32 -35.57
N TYR A 5 -19.46 -29.34 -36.37
CA TYR A 5 -20.03 -28.10 -35.85
C TYR A 5 -21.47 -28.36 -35.47
N GLN A 6 -21.84 -28.25 -34.17
CA GLN A 6 -23.22 -28.10 -33.78
C GLN A 6 -23.55 -26.62 -33.62
N SER A 7 -24.28 -26.07 -34.56
CA SER A 7 -24.89 -24.75 -34.44
C SER A 7 -26.17 -24.87 -33.57
N LEU A 8 -26.15 -24.26 -32.40
CA LEU A 8 -27.29 -24.28 -31.44
C LEU A 8 -28.23 -23.07 -31.57
N SER A 9 -28.34 -22.44 -32.73
CA SER A 9 -29.36 -21.38 -32.95
C SER A 9 -30.19 -21.64 -34.18
N ARG A 10 -31.43 -21.93 -33.96
CA ARG A 10 -32.51 -21.86 -34.97
C ARG A 10 -33.56 -20.88 -34.49
N GLY A 11 -33.57 -19.68 -35.09
CA GLY A 11 -34.67 -18.72 -35.04
C GLY A 11 -34.81 -17.91 -33.74
N LEU A 12 -35.09 -16.61 -33.86
CA LEU A 12 -35.27 -15.66 -32.76
C LEU A 12 -36.40 -16.03 -31.75
N GLY A 13 -37.37 -16.83 -32.16
CA GLY A 13 -38.47 -17.29 -31.31
C GLY A 13 -38.10 -18.39 -30.30
N ASP A 14 -37.02 -19.11 -30.52
CA ASP A 14 -36.57 -20.22 -29.67
C ASP A 14 -35.56 -19.79 -28.60
N VAL A 15 -35.00 -18.59 -28.71
CA VAL A 15 -33.94 -18.08 -27.81
C VAL A 15 -34.39 -18.01 -26.37
N TYR A 16 -35.63 -17.52 -26.10
CA TYR A 16 -36.16 -17.40 -24.74
C TYR A 16 -36.54 -18.73 -24.07
N LYS A 17 -36.81 -19.75 -24.85
CA LYS A 17 -37.23 -21.06 -24.32
C LYS A 17 -36.06 -22.02 -24.07
N ARG A 18 -34.87 -21.71 -24.58
CA ARG A 18 -33.68 -22.60 -24.52
C ARG A 18 -32.39 -21.92 -24.06
N GLN A 19 -32.48 -20.75 -23.40
CA GLN A 19 -31.32 -20.11 -22.83
C GLN A 19 -30.79 -20.93 -21.62
N ILE A 20 -29.72 -21.67 -21.84
CA ILE A 20 -28.96 -22.31 -20.78
C ILE A 20 -27.61 -21.61 -20.72
N TYR A 21 -27.31 -21.04 -19.57
CA TYR A 21 -25.97 -20.52 -19.32
C TYR A 21 -25.00 -21.70 -19.29
N MET A 22 -24.01 -21.71 -20.16
CA MET A 22 -23.09 -22.84 -20.28
C MET A 22 -22.24 -23.04 -19.01
N CYS A 23 -22.06 -21.99 -18.19
CA CYS A 23 -21.40 -22.06 -16.89
C CYS A 23 -22.30 -22.61 -15.76
N SER A 24 -23.62 -22.73 -15.96
CA SER A 24 -24.53 -23.36 -15.00
C SER A 24 -24.44 -24.88 -15.08
N ASP A 25 -24.88 -25.60 -14.03
CA ASP A 25 -24.86 -27.06 -13.98
C ASP A 25 -25.54 -27.71 -15.21
N PRO A 26 -26.74 -27.28 -15.63
CA PRO A 26 -27.35 -27.82 -16.84
C PRO A 26 -26.55 -27.55 -18.14
N GLY A 27 -25.81 -26.44 -18.18
CA GLY A 27 -24.91 -26.11 -19.29
C GLY A 27 -23.67 -26.99 -19.29
N GLN A 28 -23.06 -27.16 -18.13
CA GLN A 28 -21.90 -28.03 -17.94
C GLN A 28 -22.25 -29.51 -18.27
N ASP A 29 -23.43 -29.98 -17.88
CA ASP A 29 -23.91 -31.34 -18.22
C ASP A 29 -24.07 -31.54 -19.73
N LYS A 30 -24.47 -30.49 -20.47
CA LYS A 30 -24.47 -30.57 -21.94
C LYS A 30 -23.08 -30.69 -22.51
N ILE A 31 -22.09 -30.01 -21.95
CA ILE A 31 -20.69 -30.13 -22.39
C ILE A 31 -20.21 -31.56 -22.12
N ARG A 32 -20.45 -32.09 -20.91
CA ARG A 32 -20.09 -33.50 -20.56
C ARG A 32 -20.69 -34.50 -21.54
N LYS A 33 -22.01 -34.42 -21.76
CA LYS A 33 -22.69 -35.30 -22.73
C LYS A 33 -22.14 -35.17 -24.13
N ALA A 34 -21.83 -33.95 -24.59
CA ALA A 34 -21.27 -33.75 -25.93
C ALA A 34 -19.86 -34.36 -26.04
N ILE A 35 -19.04 -34.29 -25.00
CA ILE A 35 -17.72 -34.91 -24.94
C ILE A 35 -17.85 -36.44 -25.03
N GLU A 36 -18.70 -37.03 -24.20
CA GLU A 36 -18.91 -38.48 -24.11
C GLU A 36 -19.49 -39.04 -25.41
N GLU A 37 -20.63 -38.49 -25.87
CA GLU A 37 -21.35 -38.95 -27.05
C GLU A 37 -20.54 -38.85 -28.34
N ASN A 38 -19.72 -37.80 -28.48
CA ASN A 38 -18.96 -37.55 -29.71
C ASN A 38 -17.48 -37.93 -29.59
N LYS A 39 -17.03 -38.42 -28.46
CA LYS A 39 -15.64 -38.76 -28.13
C LYS A 39 -14.68 -37.64 -28.53
N LEU A 40 -14.91 -36.47 -27.99
CA LEU A 40 -14.15 -35.27 -28.32
C LEU A 40 -12.78 -35.29 -27.65
N ASP A 41 -11.77 -34.83 -28.35
CA ASP A 41 -10.40 -34.66 -27.84
C ASP A 41 -10.16 -33.24 -27.30
N ALA A 42 -11.02 -32.28 -27.66
CA ALA A 42 -10.90 -30.87 -27.30
C ALA A 42 -12.24 -30.13 -27.40
N VAL A 43 -12.40 -29.02 -26.69
CA VAL A 43 -13.63 -28.23 -26.61
C VAL A 43 -13.34 -26.73 -26.78
N VAL A 44 -14.15 -26.05 -27.59
CA VAL A 44 -14.20 -24.58 -27.64
C VAL A 44 -15.58 -24.13 -27.15
N ASN A 45 -15.58 -23.35 -26.05
CA ASN A 45 -16.78 -22.76 -25.51
C ASN A 45 -16.93 -21.31 -26.04
N CYS A 46 -18.01 -21.07 -26.82
CA CYS A 46 -18.30 -19.75 -27.39
C CYS A 46 -19.21 -18.98 -26.41
N ASN A 47 -18.63 -18.17 -25.53
CA ASN A 47 -19.38 -17.50 -24.46
C ASN A 47 -18.72 -16.18 -24.03
N CYS A 48 -18.77 -15.86 -22.73
CA CYS A 48 -18.17 -14.67 -22.11
C CYS A 48 -16.65 -14.79 -21.97
N SER A 49 -16.06 -13.81 -21.28
CA SER A 49 -14.62 -13.72 -21.06
C SER A 49 -14.05 -14.96 -20.36
N PRO A 50 -12.87 -15.45 -20.81
CA PRO A 50 -12.11 -16.48 -20.12
C PRO A 50 -11.87 -16.14 -18.63
N SER A 51 -11.61 -14.87 -18.32
CA SER A 51 -11.37 -14.39 -16.94
C SER A 51 -12.46 -14.75 -15.93
N LEU A 52 -13.69 -15.03 -16.40
CA LEU A 52 -14.81 -15.35 -15.53
C LEU A 52 -14.93 -16.86 -15.26
N HIS A 53 -14.84 -17.70 -16.31
CA HIS A 53 -15.27 -19.11 -16.23
C HIS A 53 -14.27 -20.10 -16.83
N GLU A 54 -13.04 -19.70 -17.08
CA GLU A 54 -12.04 -20.60 -17.66
C GLU A 54 -11.83 -21.86 -16.80
N ASN A 55 -11.67 -21.66 -15.49
CA ASN A 55 -11.49 -22.77 -14.55
C ASN A 55 -12.71 -23.70 -14.51
N THR A 56 -13.93 -23.15 -14.61
CA THR A 56 -15.16 -23.95 -14.66
C THR A 56 -15.17 -24.89 -15.84
N PHE A 57 -14.92 -24.37 -17.05
CA PHE A 57 -14.95 -25.18 -18.27
C PHE A 57 -13.79 -26.15 -18.38
N ARG A 58 -12.60 -25.74 -17.93
CA ARG A 58 -11.43 -26.64 -17.84
C ARG A 58 -11.68 -27.78 -16.86
N GLY A 59 -12.34 -27.49 -15.72
CA GLY A 59 -12.75 -28.50 -14.75
C GLY A 59 -13.75 -29.52 -15.33
N VAL A 60 -14.71 -29.06 -16.13
CA VAL A 60 -15.66 -29.93 -16.83
C VAL A 60 -14.96 -30.82 -17.85
N ALA A 61 -14.05 -30.27 -18.65
CA ALA A 61 -13.27 -31.04 -19.63
C ALA A 61 -12.37 -32.08 -18.95
N ALA A 62 -11.72 -31.70 -17.85
CA ALA A 62 -10.87 -32.60 -17.07
C ALA A 62 -11.64 -33.76 -16.45
N ALA A 63 -12.86 -33.51 -15.94
CA ALA A 63 -13.74 -34.55 -15.38
C ALA A 63 -14.13 -35.63 -16.42
N GLU A 64 -14.17 -35.26 -17.70
CA GLU A 64 -14.45 -36.16 -18.82
C GLU A 64 -13.15 -36.69 -19.50
N GLY A 65 -12.00 -36.54 -18.86
CA GLY A 65 -10.72 -37.10 -19.32
C GLY A 65 -10.02 -36.29 -20.41
N ILE A 66 -10.50 -35.09 -20.77
CA ILE A 66 -9.81 -34.19 -21.71
C ILE A 66 -8.76 -33.38 -20.92
N ASN A 67 -7.57 -33.22 -21.52
CA ASN A 67 -6.56 -32.31 -20.94
C ASN A 67 -7.17 -30.91 -20.76
N PRO A 68 -7.09 -30.27 -19.55
CA PRO A 68 -7.71 -28.97 -19.28
C PRO A 68 -7.29 -27.87 -20.28
N TYR A 69 -6.09 -27.96 -20.83
CA TYR A 69 -5.56 -27.00 -21.80
C TYR A 69 -6.04 -27.24 -23.24
N HIS A 70 -6.78 -28.33 -23.46
CA HIS A 70 -7.54 -28.55 -24.69
C HIS A 70 -9.00 -28.06 -24.57
N CYS A 71 -9.28 -27.24 -23.55
CA CYS A 71 -10.53 -26.52 -23.39
C CYS A 71 -10.28 -25.01 -23.52
N GLU A 72 -10.78 -24.41 -24.58
CA GLU A 72 -10.60 -23.00 -24.91
C GLU A 72 -11.92 -22.24 -24.92
N ILE A 73 -11.82 -20.91 -24.70
CA ILE A 73 -12.99 -20.02 -24.73
C ILE A 73 -12.82 -19.02 -25.89
N ALA A 74 -13.84 -18.99 -26.76
CA ALA A 74 -14.01 -17.93 -27.74
C ALA A 74 -14.90 -16.83 -27.12
N ASN A 75 -14.30 -15.71 -26.76
CA ASN A 75 -15.05 -14.58 -26.17
C ASN A 75 -15.87 -13.85 -27.24
N ILE A 76 -17.13 -14.25 -27.39
CA ILE A 76 -18.06 -13.65 -28.35
C ILE A 76 -19.03 -12.65 -27.69
N ARG A 77 -18.93 -12.42 -26.40
CA ARG A 77 -19.72 -11.42 -25.68
C ARG A 77 -18.99 -10.09 -25.56
N GLU A 78 -17.97 -10.01 -24.74
CA GLU A 78 -17.24 -8.77 -24.46
C GLU A 78 -16.42 -8.27 -25.66
N TRP A 79 -15.88 -9.18 -26.47
CA TRP A 79 -15.07 -8.81 -27.62
C TRP A 79 -15.87 -8.67 -28.91
N CYS A 80 -17.13 -9.11 -28.93
CA CYS A 80 -17.93 -9.14 -30.14
C CYS A 80 -19.31 -8.51 -29.97
N SER A 81 -20.24 -9.16 -29.29
CA SER A 81 -21.63 -8.70 -29.25
C SER A 81 -21.84 -7.37 -28.54
N TRP A 82 -21.06 -7.08 -27.50
CA TRP A 82 -21.15 -5.80 -26.80
C TRP A 82 -20.65 -4.61 -27.61
N PRO A 83 -19.40 -4.63 -28.17
CA PRO A 83 -18.92 -3.51 -28.96
C PRO A 83 -19.67 -3.33 -30.29
N HIS A 84 -20.36 -4.36 -30.77
CA HIS A 84 -21.09 -4.35 -32.05
C HIS A 84 -22.61 -4.48 -31.85
N ALA A 85 -23.15 -4.00 -30.71
CA ALA A 85 -24.56 -4.11 -30.38
C ALA A 85 -25.48 -3.51 -31.45
N ASN A 86 -25.03 -2.47 -32.15
CA ASN A 86 -25.78 -1.79 -33.22
C ASN A 86 -25.48 -2.30 -34.64
N SER A 87 -24.59 -3.29 -34.79
CA SER A 87 -24.12 -3.83 -36.07
C SER A 87 -24.14 -5.37 -36.06
N PRO A 88 -25.35 -6.02 -36.09
CA PRO A 88 -25.47 -7.48 -35.91
C PRO A 88 -24.73 -8.31 -36.96
N GLU A 89 -24.66 -7.83 -38.20
CA GLU A 89 -23.96 -8.52 -39.29
C GLU A 89 -22.46 -8.52 -39.09
N GLU A 90 -21.87 -7.37 -38.73
CA GLU A 90 -20.45 -7.25 -38.39
C GLU A 90 -20.10 -8.06 -37.15
N ALA A 91 -20.98 -8.03 -36.13
CA ALA A 91 -20.85 -8.86 -34.93
C ALA A 91 -20.79 -10.35 -35.30
N THR A 92 -21.64 -10.81 -36.22
CA THR A 92 -21.66 -12.20 -36.66
C THR A 92 -20.37 -12.58 -37.39
N GLN A 93 -19.89 -11.75 -38.29
CA GLN A 93 -18.63 -11.99 -39.01
C GLN A 93 -17.44 -12.02 -38.03
N LYS A 94 -17.40 -11.11 -37.09
CA LYS A 94 -16.36 -11.07 -36.06
C LYS A 94 -16.43 -12.30 -35.13
N ALA A 95 -17.61 -12.72 -34.71
CA ALA A 95 -17.79 -13.94 -33.92
C ALA A 95 -17.26 -15.17 -34.66
N LEU A 96 -17.57 -15.34 -35.95
CA LEU A 96 -17.05 -16.42 -36.78
C LEU A 96 -15.52 -16.39 -36.87
N LEU A 97 -14.95 -15.21 -37.01
CA LEU A 97 -13.50 -15.04 -37.03
C LEU A 97 -12.86 -15.46 -35.70
N ILE A 98 -13.38 -14.96 -34.56
CA ILE A 98 -12.91 -15.32 -33.22
C ILE A 98 -12.99 -16.83 -33.00
N ILE A 99 -14.12 -17.46 -33.33
CA ILE A 99 -14.32 -18.90 -33.17
C ILE A 99 -13.33 -19.69 -34.04
N ARG A 100 -13.16 -19.33 -35.32
CA ARG A 100 -12.20 -19.97 -36.22
C ARG A 100 -10.78 -19.86 -35.70
N THR A 101 -10.38 -18.66 -35.27
CA THR A 101 -9.04 -18.44 -34.73
C THR A 101 -8.79 -19.27 -33.47
N THR A 102 -9.78 -19.35 -32.57
CA THR A 102 -9.69 -20.16 -31.35
C THR A 102 -9.60 -21.65 -31.67
N ILE A 103 -10.36 -22.14 -32.66
CA ILE A 103 -10.27 -23.53 -33.13
C ILE A 103 -8.88 -23.83 -33.73
N GLU A 104 -8.36 -22.94 -34.57
CA GLU A 104 -7.05 -23.13 -35.18
C GLU A 104 -5.91 -23.06 -34.13
N ARG A 105 -6.06 -22.23 -33.11
CA ARG A 105 -5.15 -22.23 -31.96
C ARG A 105 -5.20 -23.57 -31.23
N LEU A 106 -6.40 -24.05 -30.91
CA LEU A 106 -6.61 -25.30 -30.17
C LEU A 106 -6.07 -26.52 -30.95
N ARG A 107 -6.19 -26.54 -32.27
CA ARG A 107 -5.63 -27.60 -33.12
C ARG A 107 -4.11 -27.72 -33.07
N ARG A 108 -3.43 -26.62 -32.74
CA ARG A 108 -1.96 -26.55 -32.65
C ARG A 108 -1.48 -26.60 -31.19
N ASN A 109 -2.42 -26.65 -30.24
CA ASN A 109 -2.10 -26.71 -28.82
C ASN A 109 -1.59 -28.10 -28.45
N GLU A 110 -0.64 -28.15 -27.56
CA GLU A 110 -0.13 -29.38 -26.96
C GLU A 110 -0.73 -29.61 -25.59
N ALA A 111 -0.91 -30.87 -25.22
CA ALA A 111 -1.38 -31.24 -23.90
C ALA A 111 -0.34 -30.86 -22.85
N LEU A 112 -0.67 -29.90 -21.98
CA LEU A 112 0.21 -29.52 -20.88
C LEU A 112 -0.04 -30.42 -19.67
N THR A 113 1.04 -30.88 -19.07
CA THR A 113 1.00 -31.60 -17.79
C THR A 113 1.41 -30.68 -16.67
N PRO A 114 0.64 -30.61 -15.58
CA PRO A 114 1.02 -29.81 -14.42
C PRO A 114 2.37 -30.28 -13.87
N MET A 115 3.29 -29.36 -13.68
CA MET A 115 4.50 -29.65 -12.91
C MET A 115 4.15 -29.67 -11.42
N VAL A 116 4.51 -30.74 -10.74
CA VAL A 116 4.40 -30.85 -9.28
C VAL A 116 5.76 -30.50 -8.70
N VAL A 117 5.81 -29.44 -7.94
CA VAL A 117 7.02 -29.03 -7.20
C VAL A 117 6.81 -29.20 -5.71
N PRO A 118 7.84 -29.60 -4.94
CA PRO A 118 7.74 -29.65 -3.49
C PRO A 118 7.47 -28.24 -2.96
N LEU A 119 6.51 -28.12 -2.04
CA LEU A 119 6.11 -26.85 -1.44
C LEU A 119 6.56 -26.77 0.02
N THR A 120 7.36 -25.80 0.35
CA THR A 120 7.67 -25.42 1.72
C THR A 120 6.48 -24.65 2.30
N LYS A 121 5.79 -25.24 3.29
CA LYS A 121 4.58 -24.62 3.90
C LYS A 121 4.93 -23.55 4.93
N LYS A 122 5.75 -22.58 4.52
CA LYS A 122 6.17 -21.40 5.30
C LYS A 122 6.18 -20.20 4.40
N VAL A 123 5.96 -19.02 4.95
CA VAL A 123 5.89 -17.77 4.19
C VAL A 123 6.79 -16.72 4.83
N ALA A 124 7.52 -15.96 4.02
CA ALA A 124 8.17 -14.73 4.48
C ALA A 124 7.30 -13.52 4.08
N VAL A 125 7.01 -12.67 5.05
CA VAL A 125 6.33 -11.39 4.85
C VAL A 125 7.35 -10.29 5.09
N ILE A 126 7.59 -9.44 4.07
CA ILE A 126 8.60 -8.39 4.11
C ILE A 126 7.91 -7.04 4.33
N GLY A 127 8.13 -6.47 5.51
CA GLY A 127 7.53 -5.23 5.98
C GLY A 127 6.54 -5.45 7.12
N GLY A 128 6.82 -4.89 8.30
CA GLY A 128 6.01 -4.96 9.52
C GLY A 128 5.01 -3.80 9.66
N GLY A 129 4.60 -3.19 8.53
CA GLY A 129 3.51 -2.24 8.49
C GLY A 129 2.13 -2.92 8.52
N ILE A 130 1.05 -2.13 8.45
CA ILE A 130 -0.33 -2.64 8.58
C ILE A 130 -0.65 -3.77 7.58
N ALA A 131 -0.22 -3.63 6.32
CA ALA A 131 -0.47 -4.63 5.28
C ALA A 131 0.29 -5.94 5.55
N GLY A 132 1.56 -5.85 5.96
CA GLY A 132 2.36 -7.03 6.28
C GLY A 132 1.90 -7.73 7.55
N MET A 133 1.53 -6.98 8.59
CA MET A 133 0.97 -7.55 9.81
C MET A 133 -0.35 -8.28 9.56
N GLN A 134 -1.26 -7.69 8.77
CA GLN A 134 -2.53 -8.34 8.41
C GLN A 134 -2.28 -9.60 7.59
N ALA A 135 -1.41 -9.54 6.58
CA ALA A 135 -1.05 -10.71 5.79
C ALA A 135 -0.43 -11.83 6.66
N ALA A 136 0.44 -11.46 7.60
CA ALA A 136 1.05 -12.42 8.52
C ALA A 136 0.01 -13.11 9.40
N LEU A 137 -0.97 -12.37 9.93
CA LEU A 137 -2.06 -12.91 10.72
C LEU A 137 -2.97 -13.85 9.91
N ASP A 138 -3.41 -13.42 8.72
CA ASP A 138 -4.28 -14.23 7.86
C ASP A 138 -3.63 -15.56 7.46
N ILE A 139 -2.32 -15.54 7.16
CA ILE A 139 -1.54 -16.72 6.81
C ILE A 139 -1.35 -17.63 8.04
N ALA A 140 -1.01 -17.04 9.18
CA ALA A 140 -0.81 -17.80 10.42
C ALA A 140 -2.10 -18.42 10.95
N GLN A 141 -3.23 -17.71 10.87
CA GLN A 141 -4.57 -18.23 11.19
C GLN A 141 -4.98 -19.39 10.27
N SER A 142 -4.46 -19.41 9.03
CA SER A 142 -4.61 -20.54 8.11
C SER A 142 -3.71 -21.75 8.44
N GLY A 143 -2.91 -21.67 9.52
CA GLY A 143 -2.06 -22.76 10.01
C GLY A 143 -0.67 -22.83 9.41
N TYR A 144 -0.20 -21.76 8.76
CA TYR A 144 1.14 -21.74 8.17
C TYR A 144 2.11 -20.88 8.99
N GLN A 145 3.37 -21.35 9.09
CA GLN A 145 4.45 -20.60 9.72
C GLN A 145 4.79 -19.35 8.90
N VAL A 146 4.91 -18.22 9.58
CA VAL A 146 5.26 -16.92 8.97
C VAL A 146 6.55 -16.39 9.59
N TYR A 147 7.44 -15.90 8.73
CA TYR A 147 8.60 -15.07 9.07
C TYR A 147 8.29 -13.62 8.67
N LEU A 148 8.05 -12.76 9.66
CA LEU A 148 7.77 -11.34 9.43
C LEU A 148 9.06 -10.54 9.58
N VAL A 149 9.53 -9.93 8.50
CA VAL A 149 10.80 -9.17 8.46
C VAL A 149 10.49 -7.68 8.44
N GLU A 150 11.04 -6.95 9.42
CA GLU A 150 10.87 -5.50 9.54
C GLU A 150 12.25 -4.81 9.69
N LYS A 151 12.49 -3.80 8.84
CA LYS A 151 13.76 -3.06 8.82
C LYS A 151 13.98 -2.17 10.04
N GLU A 152 12.87 -1.67 10.61
CA GLU A 152 12.90 -0.82 11.80
C GLU A 152 12.97 -1.68 13.09
N PRO A 153 13.44 -1.11 14.21
CA PRO A 153 13.47 -1.83 15.48
C PRO A 153 12.10 -2.27 15.99
N SER A 154 11.02 -1.65 15.52
CA SER A 154 9.65 -1.87 15.99
C SER A 154 8.66 -1.98 14.84
N LEU A 155 7.54 -2.68 15.06
CA LEU A 155 6.46 -2.84 14.09
C LEU A 155 5.59 -1.58 13.97
N GLY A 156 4.77 -1.52 12.92
CA GLY A 156 3.73 -0.52 12.72
C GLY A 156 3.87 0.31 11.44
N GLY A 157 5.09 0.47 10.93
CA GLY A 157 5.37 1.23 9.70
C GLY A 157 4.86 2.67 9.76
N HIS A 158 4.39 3.22 8.63
CA HIS A 158 3.80 4.57 8.60
C HIS A 158 2.51 4.70 9.43
N ALA A 159 1.81 3.60 9.67
CA ALA A 159 0.53 3.66 10.35
C ALA A 159 0.63 4.18 11.79
N VAL A 160 1.73 3.88 12.49
CA VAL A 160 1.97 4.43 13.85
C VAL A 160 2.44 5.89 13.85
N GLN A 161 2.76 6.46 12.69
CA GLN A 161 3.08 7.87 12.53
C GLN A 161 1.83 8.74 12.32
N LEU A 162 0.70 8.15 11.93
CA LEU A 162 -0.54 8.87 11.67
C LEU A 162 -1.18 9.37 12.98
N SER A 163 -1.83 10.53 12.91
CA SER A 163 -2.58 11.11 14.01
C SER A 163 -3.91 10.42 14.24
N GLY A 164 -4.62 10.12 13.16
CA GLY A 164 -5.93 9.49 13.18
C GLY A 164 -6.24 8.72 11.91
N MET A 165 -7.26 7.89 11.96
CA MET A 165 -7.79 7.15 10.81
C MET A 165 -8.72 8.04 9.99
N VAL A 166 -8.75 7.83 8.68
CA VAL A 166 -9.73 8.48 7.80
C VAL A 166 -11.14 7.95 8.14
N LEU A 167 -12.16 8.76 8.04
CA LEU A 167 -13.57 8.56 8.36
C LEU A 167 -13.88 8.61 9.86
N THR A 168 -13.23 7.82 10.71
CA THR A 168 -13.56 7.74 12.13
C THR A 168 -12.85 8.80 12.97
N LEU A 169 -11.70 9.30 12.48
CA LEU A 169 -10.78 10.20 13.18
C LEU A 169 -10.20 9.62 14.50
N ASP A 170 -10.44 8.34 14.76
CA ASP A 170 -9.87 7.63 15.90
C ASP A 170 -8.34 7.61 15.83
N SER A 171 -7.70 7.59 17.00
CA SER A 171 -6.24 7.50 17.08
C SER A 171 -5.72 6.27 16.32
N ALA A 172 -4.82 6.50 15.38
CA ALA A 172 -4.22 5.42 14.58
C ALA A 172 -3.44 4.44 15.46
N SER A 173 -2.70 4.92 16.46
CA SER A 173 -1.96 4.06 17.40
C SER A 173 -2.88 3.14 18.20
N CYS A 174 -4.03 3.64 18.67
CA CYS A 174 -5.02 2.81 19.37
C CYS A 174 -5.61 1.73 18.48
N SER A 175 -5.83 2.03 17.20
CA SER A 175 -6.38 1.07 16.23
C SER A 175 -5.38 -0.02 15.82
N ILE A 176 -4.08 0.29 15.82
CA ILE A 176 -3.03 -0.60 15.32
C ILE A 176 -2.38 -1.41 16.45
N SER A 177 -2.31 -0.87 17.67
CA SER A 177 -1.67 -1.53 18.81
C SER A 177 -2.19 -2.95 19.08
N PRO A 178 -3.50 -3.26 19.05
CA PRO A 178 -3.99 -4.63 19.20
C PRO A 178 -3.44 -5.58 18.16
N MET A 179 -3.37 -5.16 16.89
CA MET A 179 -2.80 -5.96 15.80
C MET A 179 -1.31 -6.26 16.02
N ILE A 180 -0.53 -5.26 16.45
CA ILE A 180 0.89 -5.46 16.76
C ILE A 180 1.07 -6.50 17.87
N HIS A 181 0.26 -6.42 18.93
CA HIS A 181 0.30 -7.36 20.04
C HIS A 181 -0.14 -8.78 19.61
N GLU A 182 -1.14 -8.89 18.75
CA GLU A 182 -1.57 -10.18 18.19
C GLU A 182 -0.45 -10.82 17.37
N VAL A 183 0.22 -10.05 16.50
CA VAL A 183 1.35 -10.52 15.69
C VAL A 183 2.50 -11.03 16.54
N ILE A 184 2.93 -10.27 17.56
CA ILE A 184 4.08 -10.64 18.39
C ILE A 184 3.80 -11.87 19.25
N ASN A 185 2.55 -12.06 19.69
CA ASN A 185 2.18 -13.17 20.55
C ASN A 185 1.66 -14.39 19.77
N HIS A 186 1.58 -14.32 18.43
CA HIS A 186 1.06 -15.42 17.64
C HIS A 186 2.09 -16.56 17.51
N PRO A 187 1.75 -17.82 17.87
CA PRO A 187 2.72 -18.92 17.93
C PRO A 187 3.30 -19.35 16.58
N LEU A 188 2.65 -18.99 15.47
CA LEU A 188 3.11 -19.28 14.11
C LEU A 188 3.75 -18.06 13.42
N ILE A 189 3.94 -16.94 14.11
CA ILE A 189 4.62 -15.77 13.54
C ILE A 189 5.94 -15.57 14.29
N GLU A 190 7.02 -15.63 13.53
CA GLU A 190 8.36 -15.28 14.03
C GLU A 190 8.75 -13.92 13.47
N VAL A 191 8.98 -12.95 14.36
CA VAL A 191 9.27 -11.57 13.99
C VAL A 191 10.78 -11.32 13.95
N TYR A 192 11.27 -10.92 12.80
CA TYR A 192 12.63 -10.46 12.54
C TYR A 192 12.62 -8.93 12.44
N ASN A 193 12.58 -8.25 13.58
CA ASN A 193 12.71 -6.80 13.63
C ASN A 193 14.17 -6.37 13.49
N TYR A 194 14.40 -5.12 13.09
CA TYR A 194 15.71 -4.54 12.78
C TYR A 194 16.51 -5.40 11.80
N SER A 195 15.81 -5.95 10.80
CA SER A 195 16.33 -6.93 9.85
C SER A 195 15.99 -6.56 8.41
N GLU A 196 16.90 -6.81 7.51
CA GLU A 196 16.74 -6.54 6.08
C GLU A 196 16.94 -7.81 5.27
N VAL A 197 16.23 -7.93 4.15
CA VAL A 197 16.44 -8.98 3.16
C VAL A 197 17.62 -8.57 2.30
N GLU A 198 18.66 -9.38 2.26
CA GLU A 198 19.83 -9.16 1.40
C GLU A 198 19.68 -9.84 0.05
N GLU A 199 19.20 -11.08 0.06
CA GLU A 199 19.12 -11.87 -1.15
C GLU A 199 17.94 -12.84 -1.08
N VAL A 200 17.36 -13.13 -2.24
CA VAL A 200 16.32 -14.16 -2.40
C VAL A 200 16.70 -15.04 -3.57
N GLU A 201 16.85 -16.33 -3.31
CA GLU A 201 17.15 -17.35 -4.31
C GLU A 201 16.01 -18.38 -4.38
N GLY A 202 15.90 -19.09 -5.50
CA GLY A 202 14.97 -20.20 -5.65
C GLY A 202 13.79 -19.91 -6.58
N TYR A 203 12.68 -20.61 -6.37
CA TYR A 203 11.50 -20.55 -7.22
C TYR A 203 10.23 -20.72 -6.38
N VAL A 204 9.06 -20.46 -6.99
CA VAL A 204 7.75 -20.61 -6.34
C VAL A 204 7.60 -21.99 -5.73
N GLY A 205 7.41 -22.04 -4.42
CA GLY A 205 7.36 -23.27 -3.62
C GLY A 205 8.64 -23.53 -2.82
N SER A 206 9.80 -22.97 -3.20
CA SER A 206 11.08 -23.21 -2.54
C SER A 206 12.03 -22.03 -2.71
N PHE A 207 11.84 -21.01 -1.87
CA PHE A 207 12.76 -19.87 -1.79
C PHE A 207 13.69 -20.00 -0.58
N THR A 208 14.90 -19.53 -0.73
CA THR A 208 15.85 -19.27 0.36
C THR A 208 16.00 -17.76 0.48
N VAL A 209 15.67 -17.20 1.63
CA VAL A 209 15.77 -15.77 1.92
C VAL A 209 16.90 -15.56 2.89
N LYS A 210 17.90 -14.76 2.49
CA LYS A 210 19.01 -14.35 3.35
C LYS A 210 18.65 -13.05 4.05
N LEU A 211 18.66 -13.07 5.36
CA LEU A 211 18.33 -11.96 6.24
C LEU A 211 19.57 -11.46 6.95
N ARG A 212 19.77 -10.15 6.96
CA ARG A 212 20.73 -9.50 7.85
C ARG A 212 19.98 -8.90 9.03
N ARG A 213 20.16 -9.48 10.20
CA ARG A 213 19.70 -8.91 11.46
C ARG A 213 20.77 -7.92 11.95
N LYS A 214 20.42 -6.65 11.99
CA LYS A 214 21.31 -5.59 12.43
C LYS A 214 21.58 -5.68 13.94
N ALA A 215 22.79 -5.44 14.33
CA ALA A 215 23.15 -5.39 15.74
C ALA A 215 22.52 -4.18 16.40
N THR A 216 21.74 -4.42 17.43
CA THR A 216 21.10 -3.36 18.23
C THR A 216 22.06 -2.65 19.17
N SER A 217 23.20 -3.29 19.47
CA SER A 217 24.19 -2.91 20.50
C SER A 217 23.56 -2.74 21.90
N VAL A 218 22.34 -3.28 22.08
CA VAL A 218 21.62 -3.37 23.36
C VAL A 218 21.09 -4.79 23.51
N ASN A 219 21.49 -5.46 24.58
CA ASN A 219 20.99 -6.80 24.87
C ASN A 219 19.54 -6.74 25.39
N SER A 220 18.58 -7.15 24.55
CA SER A 220 17.14 -7.11 24.87
C SER A 220 16.74 -7.97 26.07
N LYS A 221 17.52 -9.00 26.42
CA LYS A 221 17.26 -9.87 27.58
C LYS A 221 17.66 -9.22 28.91
N LEU A 222 18.56 -8.25 28.89
CA LEU A 222 19.04 -7.53 30.06
C LEU A 222 18.40 -6.16 30.19
N CYS A 223 17.90 -5.57 29.08
CA CYS A 223 17.34 -4.24 29.03
C CYS A 223 15.90 -4.24 29.57
N ASP A 224 15.65 -3.45 30.63
CA ASP A 224 14.32 -3.20 31.20
C ASP A 224 13.61 -1.99 30.56
N SER A 225 14.20 -1.39 29.54
CA SER A 225 13.68 -0.21 28.82
C SER A 225 13.51 1.05 29.70
N CYS A 226 14.32 1.24 30.74
CA CYS A 226 14.25 2.40 31.66
C CYS A 226 14.58 3.76 31.02
N GLY A 227 15.20 3.79 29.85
CA GLY A 227 15.52 5.00 29.08
C GLY A 227 16.65 5.86 29.63
N LEU A 228 17.42 5.40 30.62
CA LEU A 228 18.55 6.17 31.17
C LEU A 228 19.64 6.40 30.12
N CYS A 229 19.92 5.43 29.29
CA CYS A 229 20.91 5.51 28.22
C CYS A 229 20.55 6.61 27.21
N GLU A 230 19.26 6.71 26.80
CA GLU A 230 18.76 7.76 25.91
C GLU A 230 18.88 9.14 26.56
N LYS A 231 18.40 9.30 27.80
CA LYS A 231 18.44 10.59 28.52
C LYS A 231 19.85 11.14 28.68
N LYS A 232 20.85 10.28 28.83
CA LYS A 232 22.24 10.67 29.09
C LYS A 232 23.10 10.71 27.82
N CYS A 233 22.62 10.19 26.69
CA CYS A 233 23.37 10.23 25.45
C CYS A 233 23.67 11.67 25.02
N PRO A 234 24.95 12.02 24.77
CA PRO A 234 25.32 13.37 24.36
C PRO A 234 24.92 13.65 22.90
N GLN A 235 24.96 12.62 22.05
CA GLN A 235 24.73 12.78 20.62
C GLN A 235 23.23 12.96 20.32
N THR A 236 22.95 13.97 19.48
CA THR A 236 21.58 14.33 19.07
C THR A 236 21.53 14.43 17.55
N VAL A 237 20.55 13.79 16.94
CA VAL A 237 20.34 13.75 15.49
C VAL A 237 18.87 13.99 15.15
N PRO A 238 18.55 14.39 13.91
CA PRO A 238 17.15 14.53 13.50
C PRO A 238 16.38 13.23 13.70
N SER A 239 15.12 13.29 14.11
CA SER A 239 14.25 12.13 14.32
C SER A 239 13.57 11.72 13.02
N GLU A 240 13.90 10.57 12.49
CA GLU A 240 13.26 10.01 11.28
C GLU A 240 11.77 9.70 11.55
N PHE A 241 11.44 9.19 12.74
CA PHE A 241 10.06 8.90 13.13
C PHE A 241 9.16 10.14 13.09
N ASN A 242 9.70 11.30 13.50
CA ASN A 242 8.99 12.58 13.44
C ASN A 242 9.30 13.38 12.17
N CYS A 243 9.76 12.70 11.10
CA CYS A 243 10.04 13.31 9.80
C CYS A 243 10.94 14.55 9.92
N HIS A 244 11.96 14.46 10.76
CA HIS A 244 12.96 15.51 11.07
C HIS A 244 12.42 16.80 11.72
N LEU A 245 11.17 16.81 12.20
CA LEU A 245 10.59 17.96 12.90
C LEU A 245 11.15 18.19 14.32
N ASN A 246 11.77 17.19 14.90
CA ASN A 246 12.54 17.28 16.16
C ASN A 246 13.75 16.36 16.10
N SER A 247 14.47 16.27 17.21
CA SER A 247 15.68 15.45 17.32
C SER A 247 15.46 14.25 18.23
N ARG A 248 16.21 13.16 17.97
CA ARG A 248 16.39 11.99 18.82
C ARG A 248 17.84 11.83 19.26
N LYS A 249 18.10 10.91 20.15
CA LYS A 249 19.46 10.52 20.55
C LYS A 249 20.01 9.41 19.65
N ALA A 250 21.34 9.23 19.64
CA ALA A 250 21.97 8.11 18.94
C ALA A 250 21.59 6.76 19.55
N VAL A 251 21.37 6.68 20.86
CA VAL A 251 20.66 5.55 21.48
C VAL A 251 19.20 5.92 21.65
N TYR A 252 18.30 5.15 21.06
CA TYR A 252 16.90 5.54 20.95
C TYR A 252 15.96 4.35 20.92
N ARG A 253 14.71 4.61 21.11
CA ARG A 253 13.55 3.77 20.83
C ARG A 253 12.75 4.40 19.70
N SER A 254 12.20 3.61 18.78
CA SER A 254 11.54 4.11 17.57
C SER A 254 10.45 5.15 17.86
N TYR A 255 9.57 4.86 18.85
CA TYR A 255 8.53 5.77 19.33
C TYR A 255 8.13 5.36 20.77
N PRO A 256 7.41 6.22 21.52
CA PRO A 256 7.14 5.98 22.96
C PRO A 256 6.51 4.62 23.28
N ASP A 257 5.51 4.19 22.51
CA ASP A 257 4.76 2.94 22.70
C ASP A 257 5.22 1.84 21.71
N ALA A 258 6.50 1.88 21.34
CA ALA A 258 7.08 0.96 20.37
C ALA A 258 7.01 -0.49 20.83
N VAL A 259 6.65 -1.39 19.92
CA VAL A 259 6.57 -2.83 20.16
C VAL A 259 7.34 -3.56 19.05
N PRO A 260 8.37 -4.38 19.40
CA PRO A 260 8.89 -4.57 20.75
C PRO A 260 9.45 -3.27 21.34
N ASN A 261 9.33 -3.13 22.68
CA ASN A 261 9.87 -1.98 23.40
C ASN A 261 11.38 -2.18 23.58
N GLN A 262 12.14 -1.83 22.55
CA GLN A 262 13.56 -2.09 22.48
C GLN A 262 14.35 -0.82 22.17
N PHE A 263 15.41 -0.59 22.93
CA PHE A 263 16.42 0.42 22.59
C PHE A 263 17.43 -0.14 21.59
N VAL A 264 17.88 0.72 20.69
CA VAL A 264 18.96 0.44 19.74
C VAL A 264 19.96 1.59 19.71
N ILE A 265 21.20 1.30 19.34
CA ILE A 265 22.21 2.32 19.10
C ILE A 265 22.38 2.48 17.59
N ASP A 266 22.09 3.67 17.09
CA ASP A 266 22.38 4.03 15.70
C ASP A 266 23.90 4.17 15.52
N ARG A 267 24.50 3.15 14.91
CA ARG A 267 25.95 3.08 14.71
C ARG A 267 26.50 4.18 13.82
N ASN A 268 25.69 4.68 12.88
CA ASN A 268 26.13 5.71 11.94
C ASN A 268 26.32 7.07 12.63
N THR A 269 25.61 7.30 13.74
CA THR A 269 25.61 8.59 14.44
C THR A 269 26.21 8.51 15.84
N CYS A 270 26.42 7.34 16.39
CA CYS A 270 26.98 7.14 17.73
C CYS A 270 28.47 7.52 17.76
N LEU A 271 28.85 8.38 18.68
CA LEU A 271 30.25 8.84 18.85
C LEU A 271 31.23 7.67 19.05
N ASN A 272 30.85 6.66 19.84
CA ASN A 272 31.70 5.49 20.07
C ASN A 272 32.03 4.73 18.78
N PHE A 273 31.03 4.52 17.92
CA PHE A 273 31.24 3.83 16.62
C PHE A 273 31.93 4.70 15.58
N ASN A 274 31.98 6.02 15.77
CA ASN A 274 32.65 6.97 14.88
C ASN A 274 34.02 7.42 15.37
N GLY A 275 34.65 6.65 16.28
CA GLY A 275 36.04 6.83 16.68
C GLY A 275 36.27 7.77 17.85
N GLU A 276 35.21 8.24 18.52
CA GLU A 276 35.32 9.01 19.77
C GLU A 276 35.21 8.09 20.99
N GLU A 277 35.97 8.38 22.06
CA GLU A 277 35.86 7.64 23.31
C GLU A 277 34.59 8.04 24.08
N CYS A 278 33.41 7.47 23.71
CA CYS A 278 32.17 7.69 24.38
C CYS A 278 31.56 6.37 24.89
N GLN A 279 31.39 6.22 26.20
CA GLN A 279 30.80 5.07 26.86
C GLN A 279 29.64 5.44 27.79
N VAL A 280 29.11 6.65 27.72
CA VAL A 280 28.10 7.20 28.64
C VAL A 280 26.89 6.27 28.80
N CYS A 281 26.33 5.75 27.71
CA CYS A 281 25.18 4.85 27.79
C CYS A 281 25.51 3.50 28.46
N LYS A 282 26.76 3.01 28.35
CA LYS A 282 27.22 1.79 29.04
C LYS A 282 27.39 2.02 30.54
N GLU A 283 27.97 3.15 30.92
CA GLU A 283 28.22 3.52 32.31
C GLU A 283 26.92 3.75 33.12
N VAL A 284 25.92 4.33 32.50
CA VAL A 284 24.64 4.63 33.17
C VAL A 284 23.64 3.47 33.15
N CYS A 285 23.92 2.39 32.42
CA CYS A 285 23.02 1.25 32.32
C CYS A 285 23.07 0.38 33.58
N PRO A 286 22.02 0.32 34.41
CA PRO A 286 22.05 -0.43 35.67
C PRO A 286 22.13 -1.94 35.46
N HIS A 287 21.75 -2.43 34.27
CA HIS A 287 21.70 -3.86 33.94
C HIS A 287 22.86 -4.31 33.03
N GLY A 288 23.78 -3.41 32.67
CA GLY A 288 24.87 -3.74 31.77
C GLY A 288 24.44 -4.22 30.39
N ALA A 289 23.29 -3.74 29.91
CA ALA A 289 22.70 -4.20 28.65
C ALA A 289 23.42 -3.67 27.39
N ILE A 290 24.31 -2.69 27.50
CA ILE A 290 25.02 -2.09 26.36
C ILE A 290 26.21 -2.94 25.96
N ASP A 291 26.24 -3.35 24.71
CA ASP A 291 27.31 -4.16 24.13
C ASP A 291 27.68 -3.64 22.74
N TYR A 292 28.79 -2.91 22.67
CA TYR A 292 29.34 -2.37 21.42
C TYR A 292 30.02 -3.41 20.53
N THR A 293 30.23 -4.63 21.03
CA THR A 293 30.89 -5.72 20.27
C THR A 293 29.92 -6.56 19.47
N GLN A 294 28.59 -6.35 19.61
CA GLN A 294 27.61 -7.03 18.80
C GLN A 294 27.87 -6.76 17.31
N GLU A 295 27.74 -7.79 16.50
CA GLU A 295 27.84 -7.72 15.06
C GLU A 295 26.50 -8.10 14.41
N ASP A 296 26.32 -7.69 13.16
CA ASP A 296 25.17 -8.12 12.37
C ASP A 296 25.21 -9.63 12.15
N VAL A 297 24.05 -10.26 12.18
CA VAL A 297 23.92 -11.71 12.02
C VAL A 297 23.24 -12.00 10.70
N LEU A 298 23.85 -12.87 9.88
CA LEU A 298 23.25 -13.38 8.66
C LEU A 298 22.51 -14.68 8.98
N GLU A 299 21.25 -14.73 8.64
CA GLU A 299 20.38 -15.88 8.83
C GLU A 299 19.71 -16.27 7.50
N GLU A 300 19.47 -17.55 7.29
CA GLU A 300 18.74 -18.04 6.11
C GLU A 300 17.44 -18.70 6.55
N VAL A 301 16.35 -18.29 5.89
CA VAL A 301 15.03 -18.92 6.08
C VAL A 301 14.54 -19.52 4.77
N LYS A 302 13.99 -20.74 4.85
CA LYS A 302 13.41 -21.43 3.69
C LYS A 302 11.89 -21.29 3.71
N VAL A 303 11.32 -20.78 2.62
CA VAL A 303 9.89 -20.51 2.51
C VAL A 303 9.35 -20.92 1.14
N GLY A 304 8.05 -21.20 1.05
CA GLY A 304 7.39 -21.51 -0.22
C GLY A 304 6.83 -20.30 -0.94
N ALA A 305 6.61 -19.19 -0.22
CA ALA A 305 6.07 -17.96 -0.78
C ALA A 305 6.66 -16.73 -0.09
N LEU A 306 6.58 -15.61 -0.80
CA LEU A 306 7.00 -14.29 -0.32
C LEU A 306 5.81 -13.33 -0.48
N VAL A 307 5.56 -12.53 0.56
CA VAL A 307 4.63 -11.40 0.53
C VAL A 307 5.44 -10.13 0.71
N VAL A 308 5.39 -9.24 -0.28
CA VAL A 308 6.10 -7.96 -0.24
C VAL A 308 5.13 -6.87 0.20
N ALA A 309 5.36 -6.33 1.40
CA ALA A 309 4.53 -5.30 2.04
C ALA A 309 5.39 -4.12 2.53
N THR A 310 6.36 -3.70 1.71
CA THR A 310 7.40 -2.72 2.05
C THR A 310 6.90 -1.27 2.16
N GLY A 311 5.60 -1.04 1.96
CA GLY A 311 4.99 0.28 2.09
C GLY A 311 5.32 1.21 0.92
N TYR A 312 5.44 2.50 1.22
CA TYR A 312 5.72 3.53 0.24
C TYR A 312 6.75 4.53 0.78
N THR A 313 7.32 5.31 -0.12
CA THR A 313 8.17 6.45 0.18
C THR A 313 7.55 7.69 -0.46
N LEU A 314 7.51 8.80 0.27
CA LEU A 314 7.06 10.08 -0.28
C LEU A 314 8.03 10.54 -1.37
N TYR A 315 7.49 11.14 -2.42
CA TYR A 315 8.29 11.85 -3.40
C TYR A 315 9.03 13.01 -2.69
N PRO A 316 10.34 13.21 -2.93
CA PRO A 316 11.09 14.25 -2.25
C PRO A 316 10.55 15.64 -2.57
N LYS A 317 10.24 16.44 -1.54
CA LYS A 317 9.72 17.79 -1.75
C LYS A 317 10.77 18.75 -2.34
N GLU A 318 12.03 18.44 -2.13
CA GLU A 318 13.19 19.16 -2.65
C GLU A 318 13.31 19.09 -4.19
N GLU A 319 12.63 18.12 -4.81
CA GLU A 319 12.55 17.99 -6.27
C GLU A 319 11.46 18.88 -6.90
N ILE A 320 10.69 19.62 -6.11
CA ILE A 320 9.64 20.53 -6.59
C ILE A 320 10.22 21.94 -6.58
N GLU A 321 10.83 22.33 -7.70
CA GLU A 321 11.56 23.60 -7.81
C GLU A 321 10.67 24.84 -7.68
N GLU A 322 9.36 24.73 -7.98
CA GLU A 322 8.40 25.83 -7.89
C GLU A 322 8.04 26.21 -6.47
N TYR A 323 8.37 25.35 -5.50
CA TYR A 323 8.02 25.54 -4.10
C TYR A 323 9.28 25.73 -3.26
N GLU A 324 9.37 26.88 -2.63
CA GLU A 324 10.52 27.21 -1.76
C GLU A 324 10.62 26.19 -0.61
N ASN A 325 11.82 25.69 -0.38
CA ASN A 325 12.10 24.81 0.76
C ASN A 325 12.19 25.64 2.05
N ASP A 326 11.04 25.88 2.65
CA ASP A 326 10.86 26.67 3.86
C ASP A 326 10.45 25.78 5.04
N ALA A 327 10.77 26.18 6.26
CA ALA A 327 10.45 25.41 7.48
C ALA A 327 8.94 25.22 7.68
N ASP A 328 8.10 26.16 7.21
CA ASP A 328 6.65 26.11 7.32
C ASP A 328 5.97 25.49 6.07
N VAL A 329 6.76 24.98 5.12
CA VAL A 329 6.29 24.15 4.00
C VAL A 329 6.54 22.69 4.35
N LEU A 330 5.49 22.00 4.74
CA LEU A 330 5.51 20.62 5.26
C LEU A 330 4.98 19.63 4.22
N ASP A 331 5.44 18.40 4.27
CA ASP A 331 4.72 17.30 3.62
C ASP A 331 3.58 16.76 4.51
N GLY A 332 2.71 15.93 3.90
CA GLY A 332 1.55 15.39 4.62
C GLY A 332 1.92 14.53 5.83
N LEU A 333 3.05 13.81 5.80
CA LEU A 333 3.47 12.99 6.94
C LEU A 333 4.05 13.85 8.08
N GLN A 334 4.79 14.90 7.76
CA GLN A 334 5.22 15.90 8.72
C GLN A 334 4.02 16.53 9.44
N PHE A 335 2.98 16.85 8.69
CA PHE A 335 1.77 17.42 9.29
C PHE A 335 1.03 16.42 10.19
N GLU A 336 0.98 15.13 9.82
CA GLU A 336 0.48 14.04 10.70
C GLU A 336 1.21 14.04 12.05
N ARG A 337 2.55 14.23 12.01
CA ARG A 337 3.33 14.25 13.25
C ARG A 337 3.02 15.46 14.13
N LEU A 338 2.68 16.62 13.54
CA LEU A 338 2.20 17.77 14.32
C LEU A 338 0.82 17.53 14.94
N LEU A 339 -0.07 16.84 14.23
CA LEU A 339 -1.41 16.49 14.72
C LEU A 339 -1.40 15.40 15.80
N SER A 340 -0.35 14.57 15.83
CA SER A 340 -0.28 13.43 16.74
C SER A 340 0.08 13.85 18.16
N SER A 341 -0.64 13.31 19.18
CA SER A 341 -0.32 13.48 20.59
C SER A 341 1.07 12.98 20.98
N GLY A 342 1.58 11.95 20.28
CA GLY A 342 2.96 11.44 20.39
C GLY A 342 3.94 12.16 19.47
N GLY A 343 3.56 13.25 18.84
CA GLY A 343 4.39 14.05 17.96
C GLY A 343 5.25 15.09 18.66
N PRO A 344 6.05 15.87 17.89
CA PRO A 344 7.06 16.80 18.45
C PRO A 344 6.45 17.97 19.23
N THR A 345 5.17 18.24 19.06
CA THR A 345 4.44 19.33 19.73
C THR A 345 3.33 18.84 20.68
N GLY A 346 3.24 17.51 20.89
CA GLY A 346 2.20 16.92 21.74
C GLY A 346 0.79 17.10 21.16
N GLY A 347 0.64 17.16 19.82
CA GLY A 347 -0.62 17.36 19.13
C GLY A 347 -1.06 18.82 19.04
N LEU A 348 -0.27 19.76 19.54
CA LEU A 348 -0.52 21.19 19.36
C LEU A 348 0.03 21.65 18.00
N ILE A 349 -0.84 22.08 17.10
CA ILE A 349 -0.43 22.53 15.78
C ILE A 349 0.32 23.86 15.90
N ARG A 350 1.59 23.82 15.60
CA ARG A 350 2.49 24.98 15.67
C ARG A 350 3.41 25.02 14.46
N ARG A 351 3.65 26.22 13.95
CA ARG A 351 4.63 26.43 12.87
C ARG A 351 6.02 25.97 13.32
N PRO A 352 6.75 25.23 12.51
CA PRO A 352 8.12 24.85 12.84
C PRO A 352 9.05 26.04 13.04
N SER A 353 8.88 27.12 12.27
CA SER A 353 9.75 28.31 12.31
C SER A 353 9.73 29.09 13.62
N ASP A 354 8.55 29.38 14.16
CA ASP A 354 8.40 30.31 15.31
C ASP A 354 7.49 29.80 16.43
N ARG A 355 6.97 28.56 16.29
CA ARG A 355 6.08 27.92 17.27
C ARG A 355 4.71 28.60 17.48
N LYS A 356 4.34 29.57 16.65
CA LYS A 356 3.00 30.17 16.67
C LYS A 356 1.96 29.20 16.11
N VAL A 357 0.70 29.38 16.53
CA VAL A 357 -0.43 28.65 15.96
C VAL A 357 -0.75 29.22 14.58
N PRO A 358 -0.73 28.42 13.49
CA PRO A 358 -1.08 28.92 12.18
C PRO A 358 -2.60 29.19 12.09
N LYS A 359 -2.98 30.36 11.56
CA LYS A 359 -4.37 30.73 11.30
C LYS A 359 -4.80 30.47 9.87
N GLU A 360 -3.87 30.50 8.95
CA GLU A 360 -4.08 30.30 7.50
C GLU A 360 -3.22 29.11 7.07
N VAL A 361 -3.86 27.99 6.70
CA VAL A 361 -3.15 26.78 6.22
C VAL A 361 -3.63 26.44 4.82
N VAL A 362 -2.68 26.29 3.90
CA VAL A 362 -2.96 25.87 2.52
C VAL A 362 -2.50 24.42 2.32
N PHE A 363 -3.40 23.57 1.88
CA PHE A 363 -3.13 22.20 1.48
C PHE A 363 -3.05 22.15 -0.05
N VAL A 364 -1.97 21.59 -0.57
CA VAL A 364 -1.75 21.45 -2.02
C VAL A 364 -1.77 19.99 -2.39
N GLN A 365 -2.78 19.57 -3.16
CA GLN A 365 -2.91 18.19 -3.61
C GLN A 365 -2.15 17.91 -4.90
N CYS A 366 -1.88 16.62 -5.15
CA CYS A 366 -1.22 16.11 -6.35
C CYS A 366 0.23 16.61 -6.55
N VAL A 367 0.94 17.00 -5.49
CA VAL A 367 2.33 17.44 -5.58
C VAL A 367 3.23 16.28 -6.00
N GLY A 368 3.94 16.44 -7.12
CA GLY A 368 4.75 15.38 -7.73
C GLY A 368 3.95 14.23 -8.36
N SER A 369 2.59 14.35 -8.43
CA SER A 369 1.69 13.38 -9.06
C SER A 369 0.93 13.98 -10.23
N ARG A 370 0.48 13.11 -11.18
CA ARG A 370 -0.33 13.51 -12.35
C ARG A 370 0.39 14.53 -13.21
N ASP A 371 1.69 14.43 -13.28
CA ASP A 371 2.56 15.28 -14.07
C ASP A 371 3.52 14.39 -14.90
N PRO A 372 3.13 14.03 -16.13
CA PRO A 372 3.92 13.13 -16.98
C PRO A 372 5.17 13.77 -17.56
N GLU A 373 5.28 15.10 -17.50
CA GLU A 373 6.41 15.82 -18.10
C GLU A 373 7.58 15.95 -17.13
N ASN A 374 7.30 16.29 -15.86
CA ASN A 374 8.35 16.61 -14.89
C ASN A 374 8.43 15.59 -13.73
N HIS A 375 7.32 14.95 -13.36
CA HIS A 375 7.21 14.11 -12.16
C HIS A 375 6.52 12.77 -12.44
N LYS A 376 5.76 12.25 -11.46
CA LYS A 376 5.07 10.95 -11.60
C LYS A 376 3.78 11.11 -12.43
N PRO A 377 3.58 10.28 -13.49
CA PRO A 377 2.42 10.41 -14.36
C PRO A 377 1.11 9.93 -13.73
N TYR A 378 1.17 9.12 -12.69
CA TYR A 378 0.02 8.50 -12.05
C TYR A 378 -0.55 9.34 -10.89
N CYS A 379 -1.76 8.96 -10.45
CA CYS A 379 -2.39 9.47 -9.23
C CYS A 379 -2.08 8.54 -8.05
N SER A 380 -1.58 9.09 -6.96
CA SER A 380 -1.29 8.34 -5.71
C SER A 380 -2.54 7.85 -4.98
N ARG A 381 -3.74 8.33 -5.34
CA ARG A 381 -5.08 7.96 -4.84
C ARG A 381 -5.39 8.25 -3.37
N VAL A 382 -4.39 8.29 -2.49
CA VAL A 382 -4.57 8.43 -1.04
C VAL A 382 -4.67 9.89 -0.58
N CYS A 383 -4.09 10.84 -1.35
CA CYS A 383 -3.91 12.23 -0.91
C CYS A 383 -5.23 12.96 -0.65
N CYS A 384 -6.26 12.79 -1.47
CA CYS A 384 -7.54 13.49 -1.29
C CYS A 384 -8.15 13.21 0.09
N MET A 385 -8.12 11.96 0.52
CA MET A 385 -8.74 11.56 1.78
C MET A 385 -7.90 11.93 3.01
N TYR A 386 -6.58 11.76 2.98
CA TYR A 386 -5.77 12.17 4.12
C TYR A 386 -5.71 13.70 4.25
N THR A 387 -5.75 14.45 3.13
CA THR A 387 -5.84 15.92 3.18
C THR A 387 -7.15 16.38 3.81
N ALA A 388 -8.30 15.80 3.42
CA ALA A 388 -9.58 16.09 4.05
C ALA A 388 -9.53 15.86 5.57
N LYS A 389 -9.01 14.70 5.99
CA LYS A 389 -8.81 14.37 7.40
C LYS A 389 -7.92 15.40 8.12
N GLN A 390 -6.76 15.72 7.54
CA GLN A 390 -5.82 16.67 8.14
C GLN A 390 -6.42 18.06 8.29
N ALA A 391 -7.15 18.53 7.27
CA ALA A 391 -7.80 19.82 7.30
C ALA A 391 -8.95 19.86 8.32
N ILE A 392 -9.76 18.80 8.44
CA ILE A 392 -10.79 18.66 9.47
C ILE A 392 -10.16 18.71 10.88
N LEU A 393 -9.11 17.91 11.11
CA LEU A 393 -8.41 17.88 12.40
C LEU A 393 -7.77 19.23 12.72
N TYR A 394 -7.22 19.93 11.74
CA TYR A 394 -6.71 21.28 11.89
C TYR A 394 -7.82 22.25 12.34
N LYS A 395 -8.96 22.26 11.66
CA LYS A 395 -10.09 23.13 11.98
C LYS A 395 -10.65 22.86 13.38
N ARG A 396 -10.73 21.60 13.79
CA ARG A 396 -11.15 21.23 15.16
C ARG A 396 -10.16 21.68 16.22
N ALA A 397 -8.85 21.64 15.92
CA ALA A 397 -7.81 22.12 16.84
C ALA A 397 -7.64 23.65 16.84
N VAL A 398 -7.96 24.32 15.74
CA VAL A 398 -7.86 25.77 15.54
C VAL A 398 -9.15 26.28 14.91
N PRO A 399 -10.25 26.42 15.68
CA PRO A 399 -11.59 26.76 15.13
C PRO A 399 -11.64 28.10 14.39
N GLU A 400 -10.84 29.08 14.81
CA GLU A 400 -10.72 30.38 14.14
C GLU A 400 -9.80 30.37 12.91
N GLY A 401 -9.08 29.25 12.68
CA GLY A 401 -8.18 29.09 11.54
C GLY A 401 -8.95 28.83 10.25
N GLN A 402 -8.31 29.08 9.11
CA GLN A 402 -8.86 28.79 7.79
C GLN A 402 -7.99 27.76 7.06
N ALA A 403 -8.63 26.75 6.49
CA ALA A 403 -8.01 25.72 5.65
C ALA A 403 -8.44 25.93 4.20
N TYR A 404 -7.47 26.06 3.31
CA TYR A 404 -7.65 26.13 1.86
C TYR A 404 -7.06 24.86 1.22
N ILE A 405 -7.77 24.23 0.29
CA ILE A 405 -7.33 22.99 -0.35
C ILE A 405 -7.32 23.19 -1.86
N PHE A 406 -6.13 23.28 -2.45
CA PHE A 406 -5.99 23.25 -3.91
C PHE A 406 -6.07 21.82 -4.42
N TYR A 407 -6.96 21.57 -5.39
CA TYR A 407 -7.21 20.24 -5.94
C TYR A 407 -7.46 20.27 -7.44
N ILE A 408 -7.19 19.15 -8.13
CA ILE A 408 -7.51 18.96 -9.55
C ILE A 408 -8.90 18.32 -9.69
N ASP A 409 -9.08 17.18 -9.04
CA ASP A 409 -10.34 16.48 -8.80
C ASP A 409 -10.26 15.75 -7.46
N ILE A 410 -11.40 15.46 -6.85
CA ILE A 410 -11.45 14.76 -5.56
C ILE A 410 -11.70 13.27 -5.83
N ARG A 411 -10.80 12.44 -5.31
CA ARG A 411 -10.87 10.99 -5.41
C ARG A 411 -11.23 10.37 -4.06
N ALA A 412 -12.51 10.48 -3.73
CA ALA A 412 -13.10 9.91 -2.53
C ALA A 412 -13.50 8.45 -2.79
N THR A 413 -12.52 7.55 -2.80
CA THR A 413 -12.73 6.14 -3.14
C THR A 413 -13.04 5.32 -1.89
N GLY A 414 -14.26 4.84 -1.76
CA GLY A 414 -14.70 4.00 -0.65
C GLY A 414 -16.05 4.44 -0.10
N LYS A 415 -16.70 3.54 0.65
CA LYS A 415 -17.97 3.84 1.31
C LYS A 415 -17.78 4.91 2.38
N GLY A 416 -18.58 5.97 2.36
CA GLY A 416 -18.54 7.09 3.31
C GLY A 416 -17.44 8.12 3.03
N CYS A 417 -16.58 7.93 2.00
CA CYS A 417 -15.49 8.85 1.73
C CYS A 417 -15.97 10.18 1.12
N GLU A 418 -17.00 10.16 0.28
CA GLU A 418 -17.54 11.36 -0.33
C GLU A 418 -18.28 12.21 0.71
N GLU A 419 -19.08 11.56 1.55
CA GLU A 419 -19.78 12.17 2.67
C GLU A 419 -18.81 12.82 3.65
N PHE A 420 -17.67 12.17 3.93
CA PHE A 420 -16.61 12.72 4.79
C PHE A 420 -15.99 14.01 4.23
N VAL A 421 -15.77 14.08 2.92
CA VAL A 421 -15.29 15.31 2.27
C VAL A 421 -16.37 16.39 2.35
N GLN A 422 -17.63 16.04 2.12
CA GLN A 422 -18.77 16.95 2.19
C GLN A 422 -18.95 17.52 3.60
N GLU A 423 -18.87 16.68 4.65
CA GLU A 423 -18.86 17.11 6.05
C GLU A 423 -17.78 18.16 6.30
N GLY A 424 -16.54 17.91 5.80
CA GLY A 424 -15.46 18.89 5.91
C GLY A 424 -15.78 20.25 5.30
N VAL A 425 -16.49 20.29 4.18
CA VAL A 425 -16.92 21.55 3.53
C VAL A 425 -18.06 22.22 4.30
N GLU A 426 -19.12 21.46 4.63
CA GLU A 426 -20.37 22.00 5.16
C GLU A 426 -20.28 22.31 6.66
N GLU A 427 -19.63 21.46 7.45
CA GLU A 427 -19.61 21.58 8.91
C GLU A 427 -18.33 22.26 9.40
N GLU A 428 -17.16 21.92 8.81
CA GLU A 428 -15.88 22.47 9.25
C GLU A 428 -15.43 23.72 8.46
N GLY A 429 -16.13 24.05 7.35
CA GLY A 429 -15.86 25.22 6.53
C GLY A 429 -14.54 25.15 5.75
N LEU A 430 -14.17 23.97 5.27
CA LEU A 430 -13.00 23.81 4.39
C LEU A 430 -13.25 24.49 3.05
N LEU A 431 -12.29 25.25 2.55
CA LEU A 431 -12.37 25.93 1.27
C LEU A 431 -11.60 25.16 0.20
N TYR A 432 -12.31 24.52 -0.71
CA TYR A 432 -11.75 23.82 -1.86
C TYR A 432 -11.64 24.74 -3.07
N LEU A 433 -10.42 24.87 -3.59
CA LEU A 433 -10.05 25.68 -4.75
C LEU A 433 -9.61 24.76 -5.89
N ARG A 434 -10.40 24.70 -6.96
CA ARG A 434 -10.11 23.82 -8.08
C ARG A 434 -9.04 24.41 -8.97
N GLY A 435 -7.82 23.87 -8.88
CA GLY A 435 -6.72 24.34 -9.70
C GLY A 435 -5.37 23.80 -9.22
N ARG A 436 -4.32 24.36 -9.76
CA ARG A 436 -2.94 24.06 -9.37
C ARG A 436 -2.28 25.29 -8.79
N VAL A 437 -1.43 25.06 -7.79
CA VAL A 437 -0.49 26.05 -7.28
C VAL A 437 0.70 26.11 -8.23
N SER A 438 1.05 27.30 -8.66
CA SER A 438 2.18 27.55 -9.56
C SER A 438 3.45 27.92 -8.82
N ARG A 439 3.33 28.52 -7.63
CA ARG A 439 4.48 28.96 -6.85
C ARG A 439 4.17 29.09 -5.37
N ILE A 440 5.16 28.76 -4.53
CA ILE A 440 5.15 28.99 -3.08
C ILE A 440 6.48 29.63 -2.71
N PHE A 441 6.45 30.73 -1.99
CA PHE A 441 7.66 31.44 -1.53
C PHE A 441 7.39 32.25 -0.28
N ARG A 442 8.46 32.54 0.49
CA ARG A 442 8.37 33.38 1.70
C ARG A 442 8.20 34.85 1.31
N ASP A 443 7.16 35.48 1.83
CA ASP A 443 6.92 36.93 1.75
C ASP A 443 6.71 37.48 3.17
N GLY A 444 7.75 38.08 3.71
CA GLY A 444 7.77 38.57 5.09
C GLY A 444 7.56 37.46 6.12
N GLU A 445 6.54 37.60 6.96
CA GLU A 445 6.20 36.61 8.01
C GLU A 445 5.32 35.46 7.47
N LYS A 446 4.81 35.54 6.24
CA LYS A 446 3.89 34.58 5.64
C LYS A 446 4.47 33.89 4.40
N LEU A 447 3.79 32.86 3.96
CA LEU A 447 4.05 32.16 2.71
C LEU A 447 3.04 32.62 1.66
N ALA A 448 3.50 33.22 0.58
CA ALA A 448 2.68 33.53 -0.59
C ALA A 448 2.47 32.27 -1.44
N VAL A 449 1.22 31.90 -1.62
CA VAL A 449 0.80 30.74 -2.43
C VAL A 449 0.06 31.27 -3.66
N TRP A 450 0.66 31.10 -4.83
CA TRP A 450 0.08 31.54 -6.10
C TRP A 450 -0.53 30.35 -6.84
N GLY A 451 -1.77 30.50 -7.26
CA GLY A 451 -2.49 29.47 -7.99
C GLY A 451 -3.57 30.06 -8.89
N VAL A 452 -4.32 29.18 -9.53
CA VAL A 452 -5.46 29.54 -10.38
C VAL A 452 -6.67 28.75 -9.91
N ASP A 453 -7.82 29.40 -9.72
CA ASP A 453 -9.10 28.73 -9.62
C ASP A 453 -9.68 28.54 -11.03
N THR A 454 -9.73 27.28 -11.49
CA THR A 454 -10.21 26.94 -12.83
C THR A 454 -11.73 27.03 -12.97
N LEU A 455 -12.49 27.13 -11.87
CA LEU A 455 -13.94 27.34 -11.91
C LEU A 455 -14.30 28.80 -12.23
N SER A 456 -13.61 29.73 -11.58
CA SER A 456 -13.81 31.17 -11.79
C SER A 456 -12.84 31.75 -12.84
N ASN A 457 -11.83 30.99 -13.27
CA ASN A 457 -10.74 31.42 -14.15
C ASN A 457 -9.97 32.63 -13.61
N LYS A 458 -9.81 32.71 -12.28
CA LYS A 458 -9.10 33.79 -11.61
C LYS A 458 -7.77 33.33 -11.05
N GLN A 459 -6.77 34.19 -11.12
CA GLN A 459 -5.55 34.03 -10.33
C GLN A 459 -5.88 34.25 -8.85
N ILE A 460 -5.33 33.40 -8.00
CA ILE A 460 -5.50 33.46 -6.55
C ILE A 460 -4.13 33.57 -5.90
N GLU A 461 -4.03 34.48 -4.96
CA GLU A 461 -2.91 34.60 -4.03
C GLU A 461 -3.43 34.44 -2.62
N ILE A 462 -2.81 33.53 -1.86
CA ILE A 462 -3.14 33.31 -0.43
C ILE A 462 -1.86 33.51 0.37
N ASN A 463 -1.93 34.45 1.33
CA ASN A 463 -0.87 34.68 2.31
C ASN A 463 -1.07 33.77 3.51
N SER A 464 -0.47 32.61 3.50
CA SER A 464 -0.66 31.55 4.50
C SER A 464 0.42 31.56 5.59
N ASP A 465 0.09 31.00 6.74
CA ASP A 465 1.03 30.79 7.83
C ASP A 465 1.80 29.47 7.66
N MET A 466 1.21 28.51 7.00
CA MET A 466 1.77 27.17 6.76
C MET A 466 1.21 26.57 5.49
N VAL A 467 2.03 25.80 4.76
CA VAL A 467 1.63 25.03 3.60
C VAL A 467 1.87 23.56 3.84
N VAL A 468 0.91 22.71 3.45
CA VAL A 468 1.01 21.24 3.52
C VAL A 468 0.94 20.65 2.13
N LEU A 469 1.99 20.00 1.72
CA LEU A 469 2.14 19.37 0.42
C LEU A 469 1.68 17.91 0.45
N SER A 470 0.67 17.57 -0.33
CA SER A 470 0.24 16.19 -0.52
C SER A 470 1.09 15.53 -1.58
N MET A 471 2.26 15.03 -1.14
CA MET A 471 3.28 14.45 -2.00
C MET A 471 2.82 13.16 -2.68
N ALA A 472 3.39 12.88 -3.85
CA ALA A 472 3.26 11.59 -4.52
C ALA A 472 3.81 10.45 -3.66
N VAL A 473 3.23 9.25 -3.80
CA VAL A 473 3.62 8.00 -3.15
C VAL A 473 3.75 6.88 -4.17
#